data_e456da8120cd0c7d37ac4177f2c029f6
#
_entry.id   e456da8120cd0c7d37ac4177f2c029f6
#
_cell.length_a   1.000
_cell.length_b   1.000
_cell.length_c   1.000
_cell.angle_alpha   90.00
_cell.angle_beta   90.00
_cell.angle_gamma   90.00
#
_symmetry.space_group_name_H-M   'P 1'
#
loop_
_entity.id
_entity.type
_entity.pdbx_description
1 polymer ?
#
loop_
_entity_poly.entity_id
_entity_poly.type
_entity_poly.pdbx_seq_one_letter_code
_entity_poly.pdbx_strand_id
1 'polypeptide(L)'
;MKKRHLQRALANITVTSGKDFHLRDHDPAAVPPGLTAETAEARLADGVARLSKLQERLYAQGTWSVLCVFQAIDAAGKDGTIKHVMSGVNPQGVQVHSFKAPGADELAHDFLWRVWRELPPRGHIGIFNRSHYEEVLVTRLHPEILQAQGIPPSLLGKKLWRHRMEDIAGFEQYLGRQGCLVLKFFQIGRASCRERVSLVV
;
A
#
# COMPACT_ATOMS: atom_id res chain seq x y z
N MET A 1 -16.85 20.70 0.89
CA MET A 1 -15.69 21.09 0.03
C MET A 1 -16.05 20.83 -1.43
N LYS A 2 -15.79 21.78 -2.35
CA LYS A 2 -16.09 21.57 -3.77
C LYS A 2 -15.22 20.42 -4.30
N LYS A 3 -15.79 19.46 -5.02
CA LYS A 3 -15.14 18.28 -5.63
C LYS A 3 -13.77 18.60 -6.31
N ARG A 4 -13.65 19.80 -6.89
CA ARG A 4 -12.42 20.33 -7.52
C ARG A 4 -11.23 20.49 -6.56
N HIS A 5 -11.43 20.85 -5.29
CA HIS A 5 -10.33 21.02 -4.33
C HIS A 5 -9.75 19.68 -3.89
N LEU A 6 -10.61 18.67 -3.71
CA LEU A 6 -10.16 17.31 -3.42
C LEU A 6 -9.37 16.72 -4.60
N GLN A 7 -9.87 16.90 -5.82
CA GLN A 7 -9.16 16.43 -7.02
C GLN A 7 -7.77 17.08 -7.19
N ARG A 8 -7.64 18.40 -6.90
CA ARG A 8 -6.32 19.06 -6.91
C ARG A 8 -5.38 18.54 -5.83
N ALA A 9 -5.89 18.34 -4.60
CA ALA A 9 -5.08 17.79 -3.52
C ALA A 9 -4.60 16.37 -3.84
N LEU A 10 -5.48 15.52 -4.40
CA LEU A 10 -5.12 14.18 -4.84
C LEU A 10 -4.13 14.19 -6.00
N ALA A 11 -4.27 15.08 -6.96
CA ALA A 11 -3.36 15.16 -8.11
C ALA A 11 -1.89 15.39 -7.69
N ASN A 12 -1.67 16.14 -6.60
CA ASN A 12 -0.32 16.44 -6.10
C ASN A 12 0.35 15.25 -5.36
N ILE A 13 -0.43 14.25 -4.95
CA ILE A 13 0.07 13.07 -4.23
C ILE A 13 -0.13 11.78 -5.01
N THR A 14 -0.77 11.84 -6.18
CA THR A 14 -1.01 10.67 -7.03
C THR A 14 0.09 10.56 -8.07
N VAL A 15 0.78 9.43 -8.06
CA VAL A 15 1.83 9.10 -9.04
C VAL A 15 1.26 8.08 -10.02
N THR A 16 1.04 8.46 -11.26
CA THR A 16 0.51 7.59 -12.33
C THR A 16 1.60 7.02 -13.24
N SER A 17 2.82 7.58 -13.16
CA SER A 17 3.98 7.12 -13.92
C SER A 17 5.24 7.33 -13.09
N GLY A 18 6.11 6.33 -13.04
CA GLY A 18 7.41 6.45 -12.39
C GLY A 18 8.48 7.13 -13.26
N LYS A 19 8.16 7.44 -14.53
CA LYS A 19 9.15 7.92 -15.51
C LYS A 19 9.79 9.25 -15.12
N ASP A 20 8.97 10.16 -14.55
CA ASP A 20 9.39 11.51 -14.16
C ASP A 20 9.19 11.74 -12.65
N PHE A 21 9.05 10.66 -11.88
CA PHE A 21 8.88 10.74 -10.43
C PHE A 21 10.23 10.84 -9.73
N HIS A 22 10.42 11.91 -8.97
CA HIS A 22 11.56 12.05 -8.07
C HIS A 22 11.07 12.34 -6.64
N LEU A 23 11.45 11.47 -5.72
CA LEU A 23 11.04 11.58 -4.30
C LEU A 23 11.42 12.93 -3.68
N ARG A 24 12.55 13.52 -4.08
CA ARG A 24 13.02 14.84 -3.61
C ARG A 24 12.06 16.01 -3.94
N ASP A 25 11.20 15.84 -4.95
CA ASP A 25 10.25 16.87 -5.37
C ASP A 25 8.96 16.86 -4.53
N HIS A 26 8.86 15.90 -3.59
CA HIS A 26 7.74 15.72 -2.68
C HIS A 26 8.14 16.10 -1.26
N ASP A 27 7.84 17.34 -0.86
CA ASP A 27 8.09 17.80 0.51
C ASP A 27 7.16 17.08 1.51
N PRO A 28 7.72 16.23 2.41
CA PRO A 28 6.91 15.55 3.42
C PRO A 28 6.30 16.52 4.46
N ALA A 29 6.73 17.76 4.50
CA ALA A 29 6.16 18.81 5.34
C ALA A 29 5.12 19.68 4.61
N ALA A 30 4.88 19.54 3.29
CA ALA A 30 3.92 20.37 2.56
C ALA A 30 2.47 20.18 3.04
N VAL A 31 1.76 21.21 3.47
CA VAL A 31 0.34 21.18 3.87
C VAL A 31 -0.51 21.65 2.71
N PRO A 32 -1.53 20.88 2.27
CA PRO A 32 -2.45 21.35 1.27
C PRO A 32 -3.08 22.70 1.66
N PRO A 33 -3.20 23.66 0.73
CA PRO A 33 -3.80 24.95 1.03
C PRO A 33 -5.19 24.82 1.67
N GLY A 34 -5.42 25.55 2.77
CA GLY A 34 -6.69 25.55 3.50
C GLY A 34 -6.93 24.28 4.36
N LEU A 35 -5.89 23.49 4.63
CA LEU A 35 -5.93 22.43 5.61
C LEU A 35 -5.36 22.94 6.94
N THR A 36 -6.22 23.10 7.97
CA THR A 36 -5.87 23.32 9.36
C THR A 36 -6.08 22.03 10.16
N ALA A 37 -5.62 21.96 11.40
CA ALA A 37 -5.85 20.80 12.26
C ALA A 37 -7.36 20.50 12.40
N GLU A 38 -8.18 21.53 12.67
CA GLU A 38 -9.64 21.42 12.82
C GLU A 38 -10.32 20.95 11.52
N THR A 39 -9.93 21.56 10.38
CA THR A 39 -10.50 21.14 9.08
C THR A 39 -10.02 19.76 8.65
N ALA A 40 -8.85 19.32 9.08
CA ALA A 40 -8.32 17.98 8.80
C ALA A 40 -9.15 16.90 9.52
N GLU A 41 -9.48 17.12 10.80
CA GLU A 41 -10.30 16.18 11.58
C GLU A 41 -11.71 16.03 10.98
N ALA A 42 -12.38 17.14 10.67
CA ALA A 42 -13.70 17.12 10.03
C ALA A 42 -13.66 16.41 8.66
N ARG A 43 -12.60 16.63 7.88
CA ARG A 43 -12.41 15.95 6.58
C ARG A 43 -12.13 14.46 6.72
N LEU A 44 -11.38 14.06 7.73
CA LEU A 44 -11.15 12.66 8.03
C LEU A 44 -12.46 11.96 8.38
N ALA A 45 -13.28 12.56 9.26
CA ALA A 45 -14.57 12.02 9.64
C ALA A 45 -15.52 11.87 8.43
N ASP A 46 -15.62 12.89 7.55
CA ASP A 46 -16.40 12.80 6.30
C ASP A 46 -15.82 11.70 5.37
N GLY A 47 -14.51 11.61 5.25
CA GLY A 47 -13.83 10.59 4.47
C GLY A 47 -14.12 9.18 4.95
N VAL A 48 -14.05 8.95 6.26
CA VAL A 48 -14.34 7.66 6.89
C VAL A 48 -15.82 7.27 6.68
N ALA A 49 -16.75 8.20 6.87
CA ALA A 49 -18.17 7.95 6.63
C ALA A 49 -18.48 7.59 5.16
N ARG A 50 -17.77 8.21 4.22
CA ARG A 50 -17.89 7.87 2.79
C ARG A 50 -17.26 6.53 2.46
N LEU A 51 -16.10 6.21 3.06
CA LEU A 51 -15.44 4.94 2.89
C LEU A 51 -16.31 3.79 3.40
N SER A 52 -16.95 3.95 4.57
CA SER A 52 -17.89 2.97 5.12
C SER A 52 -19.01 2.65 4.12
N LYS A 53 -19.66 3.67 3.55
CA LYS A 53 -20.72 3.48 2.54
C LYS A 53 -20.21 2.80 1.26
N LEU A 54 -18.97 3.10 0.84
CA LEU A 54 -18.39 2.47 -0.34
C LEU A 54 -18.04 1.01 -0.05
N GLN A 55 -17.54 0.71 1.16
CA GLN A 55 -17.23 -0.65 1.58
C GLN A 55 -18.49 -1.52 1.67
N GLU A 56 -19.59 -1.01 2.23
CA GLU A 56 -20.88 -1.71 2.24
C GLU A 56 -21.37 -2.06 0.82
N ARG A 57 -21.21 -1.13 -0.11
CA ARG A 57 -21.58 -1.36 -1.53
C ARG A 57 -20.64 -2.37 -2.18
N LEU A 58 -19.34 -2.32 -1.89
CA LEU A 58 -18.35 -3.30 -2.37
C LEU A 58 -18.72 -4.69 -1.85
N TYR A 59 -19.03 -4.79 -0.57
CA TYR A 59 -19.41 -6.04 0.08
C TYR A 59 -20.68 -6.64 -0.53
N ALA A 60 -21.72 -5.82 -0.71
CA ALA A 60 -23.00 -6.24 -1.28
C ALA A 60 -22.90 -6.68 -2.75
N GLN A 61 -22.04 -6.05 -3.56
CA GLN A 61 -21.88 -6.44 -4.96
C GLN A 61 -21.09 -7.75 -5.15
N GLY A 62 -20.15 -8.07 -4.24
CA GLY A 62 -19.46 -9.36 -4.19
C GLY A 62 -18.64 -9.77 -5.42
N THR A 63 -18.31 -8.86 -6.34
CA THR A 63 -17.62 -9.18 -7.61
C THR A 63 -16.22 -8.61 -7.69
N TRP A 64 -16.00 -7.46 -7.09
CA TRP A 64 -14.69 -6.80 -7.02
C TRP A 64 -14.11 -6.91 -5.62
N SER A 65 -12.78 -6.81 -5.53
CA SER A 65 -12.08 -6.57 -4.26
C SER A 65 -11.15 -5.36 -4.41
N VAL A 66 -10.71 -4.83 -3.28
CA VAL A 66 -9.74 -3.73 -3.25
C VAL A 66 -8.56 -4.17 -2.38
N LEU A 67 -7.36 -4.07 -2.90
CA LEU A 67 -6.12 -4.30 -2.16
C LEU A 67 -5.40 -2.97 -1.95
N CYS A 68 -5.28 -2.55 -0.69
CA CYS A 68 -4.52 -1.36 -0.29
C CYS A 68 -3.14 -1.79 0.21
N VAL A 69 -2.10 -1.48 -0.53
CA VAL A 69 -0.71 -1.78 -0.18
C VAL A 69 -0.08 -0.55 0.47
N PHE A 70 0.28 -0.65 1.75
CA PHE A 70 0.94 0.41 2.49
C PHE A 70 2.43 0.11 2.67
N GLN A 71 3.26 0.96 2.09
CA GLN A 71 4.70 0.98 2.29
C GLN A 71 5.12 2.31 2.91
N ALA A 72 6.13 2.31 3.76
CA ALA A 72 6.61 3.51 4.42
C ALA A 72 8.10 3.40 4.77
N ILE A 73 8.75 4.53 4.88
CA ILE A 73 10.03 4.66 5.59
C ILE A 73 9.76 4.36 7.09
N ASP A 74 10.74 3.76 7.78
CA ASP A 74 10.59 3.44 9.19
C ASP A 74 10.12 4.64 10.02
N ALA A 75 9.23 4.36 10.98
CA ALA A 75 8.60 5.36 11.85
C ALA A 75 7.76 6.44 11.14
N ALA A 76 7.33 6.23 9.89
CA ALA A 76 6.50 7.19 9.16
C ALA A 76 5.01 7.22 9.59
N GLY A 77 4.60 6.47 10.62
CA GLY A 77 3.22 6.52 11.16
C GLY A 77 2.19 5.68 10.39
N LYS A 78 2.63 4.72 9.58
CA LYS A 78 1.77 3.86 8.74
C LYS A 78 0.64 3.18 9.53
N ASP A 79 0.93 2.62 10.70
CA ASP A 79 -0.05 1.93 11.54
C ASP A 79 -1.12 2.90 12.06
N GLY A 80 -0.73 4.13 12.41
CA GLY A 80 -1.64 5.21 12.76
C GLY A 80 -2.57 5.58 11.62
N THR A 81 -2.03 5.73 10.41
CA THR A 81 -2.83 6.03 9.20
C THR A 81 -3.87 4.95 8.95
N ILE A 82 -3.48 3.68 8.95
CA ILE A 82 -4.41 2.55 8.77
C ILE A 82 -5.49 2.57 9.85
N LYS A 83 -5.09 2.71 11.13
CA LYS A 83 -6.03 2.76 12.26
C LYS A 83 -7.05 3.89 12.11
N HIS A 84 -6.61 5.10 11.81
CA HIS A 84 -7.50 6.26 11.71
C HIS A 84 -8.45 6.18 10.51
N VAL A 85 -7.95 5.77 9.34
CA VAL A 85 -8.77 5.67 8.12
C VAL A 85 -9.79 4.54 8.22
N MET A 86 -9.44 3.43 8.87
CA MET A 86 -10.32 2.25 8.95
C MET A 86 -11.20 2.22 10.20
N SER A 87 -11.11 3.20 11.10
CA SER A 87 -11.82 3.20 12.40
C SER A 87 -13.35 3.17 12.30
N GLY A 88 -13.93 3.61 11.20
CA GLY A 88 -15.39 3.63 10.98
C GLY A 88 -15.89 2.65 9.94
N VAL A 89 -15.05 1.73 9.47
CA VAL A 89 -15.42 0.75 8.43
C VAL A 89 -15.80 -0.58 9.08
N ASN A 90 -16.82 -1.25 8.52
CA ASN A 90 -17.26 -2.55 9.05
C ASN A 90 -16.13 -3.60 8.97
N PRO A 91 -15.67 -4.15 10.10
CA PRO A 91 -14.56 -5.09 10.12
C PRO A 91 -14.83 -6.41 9.37
N GLN A 92 -16.08 -6.79 9.17
CA GLN A 92 -16.43 -8.01 8.42
C GLN A 92 -16.04 -7.93 6.93
N GLY A 93 -15.94 -6.73 6.38
CA GLY A 93 -15.55 -6.52 4.98
C GLY A 93 -14.11 -6.02 4.80
N VAL A 94 -13.29 -6.07 5.86
CA VAL A 94 -11.91 -5.56 5.83
C VAL A 94 -10.96 -6.57 6.48
N GLN A 95 -9.86 -6.86 5.81
CA GLN A 95 -8.80 -7.72 6.33
C GLN A 95 -7.49 -6.94 6.36
N VAL A 96 -6.80 -6.95 7.50
CA VAL A 96 -5.50 -6.30 7.65
C VAL A 96 -4.44 -7.37 7.90
N HIS A 97 -3.47 -7.44 6.99
CA HIS A 97 -2.32 -8.33 7.14
C HIS A 97 -1.04 -7.53 7.26
N SER A 98 -0.25 -7.84 8.31
CA SER A 98 1.05 -7.20 8.56
C SER A 98 2.18 -8.16 8.21
N PHE A 99 2.90 -7.89 7.11
CA PHE A 99 4.04 -8.71 6.70
C PHE A 99 5.25 -8.43 7.60
N LYS A 100 5.62 -9.43 8.37
CA LYS A 100 6.84 -9.47 9.19
C LYS A 100 7.93 -10.27 8.47
N ALA A 101 9.07 -10.45 9.11
CA ALA A 101 10.09 -11.38 8.60
C ALA A 101 9.46 -12.74 8.28
N PRO A 102 9.78 -13.35 7.12
CA PRO A 102 9.15 -14.60 6.71
C PRO A 102 9.53 -15.76 7.64
N GLY A 103 8.55 -16.60 7.96
CA GLY A 103 8.75 -17.86 8.68
C GLY A 103 9.30 -18.98 7.80
N ALA A 104 9.64 -20.12 8.40
CA ALA A 104 10.23 -21.26 7.69
C ALA A 104 9.34 -21.78 6.54
N ASP A 105 8.03 -21.84 6.75
CA ASP A 105 7.05 -22.25 5.73
C ASP A 105 7.03 -21.25 4.54
N GLU A 106 7.08 -19.96 4.81
CA GLU A 106 7.11 -18.91 3.79
C GLU A 106 8.43 -18.92 3.00
N LEU A 107 9.55 -19.23 3.66
CA LEU A 107 10.87 -19.34 3.03
C LEU A 107 11.03 -20.59 2.15
N ALA A 108 10.20 -21.63 2.36
CA ALA A 108 10.17 -22.81 1.52
C ALA A 108 9.50 -22.57 0.15
N HIS A 109 8.88 -21.42 -0.04
CA HIS A 109 8.16 -21.04 -1.25
C HIS A 109 8.76 -19.80 -1.90
N ASP A 110 8.26 -19.42 -3.09
CA ASP A 110 8.63 -18.16 -3.72
C ASP A 110 8.10 -16.95 -2.92
N PHE A 111 8.71 -15.78 -3.16
CA PHE A 111 8.43 -14.58 -2.35
C PHE A 111 6.99 -14.03 -2.49
N LEU A 112 6.24 -14.38 -3.55
CA LEU A 112 4.86 -13.98 -3.73
C LEU A 112 3.87 -14.96 -3.07
N TRP A 113 4.29 -16.19 -2.76
CA TRP A 113 3.40 -17.19 -2.19
C TRP A 113 2.68 -16.72 -0.92
N ARG A 114 3.41 -16.12 0.02
CA ARG A 114 2.84 -15.56 1.24
C ARG A 114 1.84 -14.44 0.97
N VAL A 115 2.03 -13.72 -0.12
CA VAL A 115 1.15 -12.62 -0.56
C VAL A 115 -0.15 -13.15 -1.13
N TRP A 116 -0.08 -14.20 -1.94
CA TRP A 116 -1.26 -14.86 -2.51
C TRP A 116 -2.24 -15.34 -1.45
N ARG A 117 -1.76 -15.87 -0.36
CA ARG A 117 -2.59 -16.39 0.75
C ARG A 117 -3.43 -15.33 1.43
N GLU A 118 -2.95 -14.11 1.44
CA GLU A 118 -3.53 -12.98 2.18
C GLU A 118 -4.34 -12.03 1.27
N LEU A 119 -4.55 -12.41 0.00
CA LEU A 119 -5.36 -11.61 -0.91
C LEU A 119 -6.82 -11.52 -0.45
N PRO A 120 -7.45 -10.33 -0.55
CA PRO A 120 -8.83 -10.17 -0.13
C PRO A 120 -9.79 -10.96 -1.03
N PRO A 121 -10.77 -11.65 -0.46
CA PRO A 121 -11.85 -12.24 -1.24
C PRO A 121 -12.70 -11.14 -1.89
N ARG A 122 -13.52 -11.54 -2.87
CA ARG A 122 -14.44 -10.63 -3.53
C ARG A 122 -15.39 -9.97 -2.53
N GLY A 123 -15.70 -8.69 -2.72
CA GLY A 123 -16.49 -7.90 -1.79
C GLY A 123 -15.69 -7.28 -0.65
N HIS A 124 -14.41 -7.59 -0.51
CA HIS A 124 -13.61 -7.15 0.64
C HIS A 124 -12.53 -6.15 0.28
N ILE A 125 -12.09 -5.41 1.29
CA ILE A 125 -10.90 -4.57 1.26
C ILE A 125 -9.79 -5.31 2.01
N GLY A 126 -8.71 -5.65 1.31
CA GLY A 126 -7.47 -6.12 1.93
C GLY A 126 -6.52 -4.96 2.18
N ILE A 127 -5.87 -4.95 3.33
CA ILE A 127 -4.85 -3.96 3.68
C ILE A 127 -3.56 -4.70 3.99
N PHE A 128 -2.55 -4.46 3.17
CA PHE A 128 -1.20 -4.91 3.41
C PHE A 128 -0.41 -3.84 4.15
N ASN A 129 -0.14 -4.07 5.42
CA ASN A 129 0.75 -3.27 6.24
C ASN A 129 2.17 -3.82 6.08
N ARG A 130 3.03 -3.14 5.32
CA ARG A 130 4.14 -3.68 4.52
C ARG A 130 3.61 -4.61 3.44
N SER A 131 4.48 -5.13 2.56
CA SER A 131 4.00 -5.93 1.45
C SER A 131 5.12 -6.72 0.76
N HIS A 132 4.81 -7.31 -0.38
CA HIS A 132 5.77 -7.89 -1.30
C HIS A 132 6.86 -6.93 -1.78
N TYR A 133 6.69 -5.63 -1.61
CA TYR A 133 7.76 -4.65 -1.90
C TYR A 133 8.92 -4.71 -0.91
N GLU A 134 8.77 -5.31 0.29
CA GLU A 134 9.88 -5.60 1.20
C GLU A 134 10.96 -6.44 0.48
N GLU A 135 10.55 -7.29 -0.44
CA GLU A 135 11.42 -8.20 -1.19
C GLU A 135 12.35 -7.49 -2.20
N VAL A 136 12.08 -6.25 -2.54
CA VAL A 136 12.92 -5.41 -3.41
C VAL A 136 13.46 -4.18 -2.70
N LEU A 137 12.96 -3.87 -1.52
CA LEU A 137 13.43 -2.77 -0.66
C LEU A 137 14.35 -3.29 0.44
N VAL A 138 13.81 -4.03 1.41
CA VAL A 138 14.54 -4.49 2.59
C VAL A 138 15.50 -5.60 2.23
N THR A 139 15.08 -6.62 1.48
CA THR A 139 15.92 -7.75 1.07
C THR A 139 17.13 -7.29 0.24
N ARG A 140 17.00 -6.20 -0.49
CA ARG A 140 18.14 -5.62 -1.24
C ARG A 140 19.20 -4.99 -0.34
N LEU A 141 18.80 -4.48 0.82
CA LEU A 141 19.70 -3.86 1.81
C LEU A 141 20.26 -4.89 2.79
N HIS A 142 19.63 -6.07 2.90
CA HIS A 142 19.91 -7.12 3.86
C HIS A 142 20.20 -8.46 3.14
N PRO A 143 21.45 -8.69 2.68
CA PRO A 143 21.80 -9.89 1.92
C PRO A 143 21.54 -11.21 2.66
N GLU A 144 21.58 -11.19 4.00
CA GLU A 144 21.26 -12.34 4.85
C GLU A 144 19.82 -12.82 4.67
N ILE A 145 18.87 -11.92 4.44
CA ILE A 145 17.46 -12.26 4.14
C ILE A 145 17.38 -12.96 2.79
N LEU A 146 18.10 -12.45 1.80
CA LEU A 146 18.12 -13.05 0.46
C LEU A 146 18.71 -14.47 0.50
N GLN A 147 19.78 -14.70 1.27
CA GLN A 147 20.39 -16.01 1.43
C GLN A 147 19.42 -17.03 2.07
N ALA A 148 18.62 -16.58 3.06
CA ALA A 148 17.63 -17.43 3.72
C ALA A 148 16.50 -17.90 2.80
N GLN A 149 16.29 -17.25 1.64
CA GLN A 149 15.22 -17.61 0.70
C GLN A 149 15.54 -18.83 -0.17
N GLY A 150 16.74 -19.39 -0.10
CA GLY A 150 17.09 -20.61 -0.83
C GLY A 150 17.05 -20.51 -2.36
N ILE A 151 17.21 -19.30 -2.91
CA ILE A 151 17.19 -19.07 -4.36
C ILE A 151 18.36 -19.79 -5.03
N PRO A 152 18.15 -20.53 -6.13
CA PRO A 152 19.21 -21.18 -6.87
C PRO A 152 20.34 -20.19 -7.23
N PRO A 153 21.63 -20.55 -6.99
CA PRO A 153 22.75 -19.64 -7.23
C PRO A 153 22.80 -19.06 -8.65
N SER A 154 22.35 -19.79 -9.64
CA SER A 154 22.26 -19.35 -11.04
C SER A 154 21.31 -18.16 -11.27
N LEU A 155 20.37 -17.93 -10.35
CA LEU A 155 19.40 -16.83 -10.39
C LEU A 155 19.84 -15.62 -9.55
N LEU A 156 20.84 -15.77 -8.69
CA LEU A 156 21.41 -14.70 -7.87
C LEU A 156 22.36 -13.82 -8.68
N GLY A 157 21.87 -13.20 -9.74
CA GLY A 157 22.65 -12.38 -10.65
C GLY A 157 22.24 -10.91 -10.65
N LYS A 158 22.95 -10.08 -11.45
CA LYS A 158 22.68 -8.65 -11.63
C LYS A 158 21.25 -8.33 -12.04
N LYS A 159 20.54 -9.30 -12.62
CA LYS A 159 19.16 -9.15 -13.11
C LYS A 159 18.08 -9.44 -12.04
N LEU A 160 18.45 -10.01 -10.89
CA LEU A 160 17.50 -10.47 -9.86
C LEU A 160 16.47 -9.38 -9.49
N TRP A 161 16.95 -8.19 -9.16
CA TRP A 161 16.07 -7.09 -8.72
C TRP A 161 15.15 -6.59 -9.83
N ARG A 162 15.62 -6.59 -11.08
CA ARG A 162 14.79 -6.24 -12.22
C ARG A 162 13.71 -7.29 -12.44
N HIS A 163 14.04 -8.57 -12.40
CA HIS A 163 13.07 -9.65 -12.55
C HIS A 163 12.02 -9.60 -11.43
N ARG A 164 12.43 -9.40 -10.16
CA ARG A 164 11.47 -9.23 -9.05
C ARG A 164 10.49 -8.06 -9.26
N MET A 165 10.97 -6.95 -9.78
CA MET A 165 10.10 -5.81 -10.10
C MET A 165 9.14 -6.13 -11.25
N GLU A 166 9.60 -6.86 -12.26
CA GLU A 166 8.78 -7.34 -13.38
C GLU A 166 7.72 -8.35 -12.88
N ASP A 167 8.10 -9.27 -11.99
CA ASP A 167 7.20 -10.25 -11.37
C ASP A 167 6.11 -9.55 -10.53
N ILE A 168 6.49 -8.58 -9.71
CA ILE A 168 5.54 -7.77 -8.92
C ILE A 168 4.57 -7.03 -9.84
N ALA A 169 5.07 -6.37 -10.88
CA ALA A 169 4.23 -5.65 -11.83
C ALA A 169 3.27 -6.61 -12.57
N GLY A 170 3.77 -7.78 -12.99
CA GLY A 170 2.97 -8.84 -13.60
C GLY A 170 1.87 -9.36 -12.66
N PHE A 171 2.22 -9.58 -11.39
CA PHE A 171 1.29 -9.99 -10.35
C PHE A 171 0.17 -8.96 -10.12
N GLU A 172 0.50 -7.69 -9.99
CA GLU A 172 -0.50 -6.62 -9.81
C GLU A 172 -1.41 -6.48 -11.05
N GLN A 173 -0.85 -6.60 -12.26
CA GLN A 173 -1.64 -6.63 -13.50
C GLN A 173 -2.58 -7.84 -13.55
N TYR A 174 -2.10 -9.00 -13.13
CA TYR A 174 -2.94 -10.20 -13.03
C TYR A 174 -4.11 -9.96 -12.08
N LEU A 175 -3.87 -9.41 -10.89
CA LEU A 175 -4.92 -9.09 -9.92
C LEU A 175 -5.96 -8.14 -10.51
N GLY A 176 -5.54 -7.10 -11.22
CA GLY A 176 -6.44 -6.16 -11.90
C GLY A 176 -7.37 -6.85 -12.90
N ARG A 177 -6.84 -7.80 -13.69
CA ARG A 177 -7.64 -8.61 -14.63
C ARG A 177 -8.59 -9.58 -13.93
N GLN A 178 -8.33 -9.92 -12.66
CA GLN A 178 -9.19 -10.78 -11.85
C GLN A 178 -10.24 -10.00 -11.03
N GLY A 179 -10.32 -8.68 -11.19
CA GLY A 179 -11.29 -7.85 -10.48
C GLY A 179 -10.81 -7.42 -9.09
N CYS A 180 -9.50 -7.40 -8.85
CA CYS A 180 -8.90 -6.82 -7.65
C CYS A 180 -8.25 -5.47 -8.00
N LEU A 181 -8.81 -4.37 -7.50
CA LEU A 181 -8.22 -3.03 -7.64
C LEU A 181 -7.07 -2.90 -6.65
N VAL A 182 -5.85 -2.73 -7.16
CA VAL A 182 -4.66 -2.50 -6.33
C VAL A 182 -4.40 -1.01 -6.19
N LEU A 183 -4.39 -0.52 -4.94
CA LEU A 183 -4.03 0.85 -4.58
C LEU A 183 -2.77 0.82 -3.74
N LYS A 184 -1.76 1.59 -4.13
CA LYS A 184 -0.46 1.62 -3.45
C LYS A 184 -0.27 2.96 -2.77
N PHE A 185 0.09 2.91 -1.48
CA PHE A 185 0.34 4.07 -0.64
C PHE A 185 1.79 4.03 -0.16
N PHE A 186 2.58 4.99 -0.59
CA PHE A 186 3.94 5.17 -0.10
C PHE A 186 4.01 6.38 0.83
N GLN A 187 4.24 6.12 2.11
CA GLN A 187 4.28 7.16 3.14
C GLN A 187 5.72 7.59 3.39
N ILE A 188 6.02 8.85 3.08
CA ILE A 188 7.38 9.41 3.12
C ILE A 188 7.65 10.31 4.33
N GLY A 189 6.64 10.62 5.16
CA GLY A 189 6.77 11.44 6.34
C GLY A 189 7.56 10.76 7.47
N ARG A 190 8.23 11.56 8.32
CA ARG A 190 8.78 11.08 9.60
C ARG A 190 7.71 11.13 10.68
N ALA A 191 7.87 10.35 11.77
CA ALA A 191 6.95 10.37 12.91
C ALA A 191 6.79 11.78 13.56
N SER A 192 7.82 12.63 13.45
CA SER A 192 7.78 14.05 13.86
C SER A 192 7.04 14.97 12.88
N CYS A 193 6.85 14.54 11.63
CA CYS A 193 6.09 15.25 10.60
C CYS A 193 4.77 14.48 10.46
N ARG A 194 3.74 14.86 11.22
CA ARG A 194 2.44 14.18 11.23
C ARG A 194 1.94 13.88 9.82
N GLU A 195 2.00 12.61 9.52
CA GLU A 195 1.29 11.80 8.52
C GLU A 195 1.02 12.43 7.14
N ARG A 196 1.85 12.08 6.18
CA ARG A 196 1.53 12.31 4.77
C ARG A 196 1.74 11.07 3.95
N VAL A 197 0.70 10.71 3.24
CA VAL A 197 0.62 9.55 2.36
C VAL A 197 0.69 10.02 0.92
N SER A 198 1.66 9.53 0.16
CA SER A 198 1.63 9.64 -1.31
C SER A 198 0.97 8.39 -1.88
N LEU A 199 -0.07 8.59 -2.68
CA LEU A 199 -0.76 7.51 -3.38
C LEU A 199 -0.02 7.21 -4.68
N VAL A 200 0.43 5.96 -4.82
CA VAL A 200 0.96 5.43 -6.08
C VAL A 200 -0.10 4.50 -6.66
N VAL A 201 -0.63 4.82 -7.81
CA VAL A 201 -1.63 4.02 -8.54
C VAL A 201 -0.95 3.29 -9.70
#